data_6396c39cc88c20c24531793af5f1c1fd
#
_entry.id   6396c39cc88c20c24531793af5f1c1fd
#
_cell.length_a   1.000
_cell.length_b   1.000
_cell.length_c   1.000
_cell.angle_alpha   90.00
_cell.angle_beta   90.00
_cell.angle_gamma   90.00
#
_symmetry.space_group_name_H-M   'P 1'
#
loop_
_entity.id
_entity.type
_entity.pdbx_description
1 polymer ?
#
loop_
_entity_poly.entity_id
_entity_poly.type
_entity_poly.pdbx_seq_one_letter_code
_entity_poly.pdbx_strand_id
1 'polypeptide(L)'
;MLSLLKSLTENKSVAILGFGREGRSTYKTLVKSGSNADITILDKFDFEDKKDFPVSIITGENYMDNLSRFDLIFKSPGVVISPDVPREKITSQTEIFLKKYKNQVVGITGTKGKSTTTTLIHHILKEKRGNAILVGNIGIPAFDKLADIDENSIIVYELSCHQLEFASVSPHIAILLNLFPEHLDHYGTIQNYYNAKRNIYLHQGKNDM
;
A
#
# COMPACT_ATOMS: atom_id res chain seq x y z
N MET A 1 3.82 -12.74 7.19
CA MET A 1 4.17 -11.38 6.72
C MET A 1 5.57 -10.96 7.15
N LEU A 2 5.91 -10.95 8.43
CA LEU A 2 7.23 -10.47 8.88
C LEU A 2 8.41 -11.21 8.24
N SER A 3 8.34 -12.55 8.10
CA SER A 3 9.36 -13.34 7.40
C SER A 3 9.50 -12.97 5.92
N LEU A 4 8.39 -12.66 5.24
CA LEU A 4 8.41 -12.19 3.86
C LEU A 4 9.11 -10.83 3.74
N LEU A 5 8.77 -9.89 4.63
CA LEU A 5 9.42 -8.57 4.65
C LEU A 5 10.91 -8.70 4.94
N LYS A 6 11.28 -9.50 5.94
CA LYS A 6 12.69 -9.78 6.24
C LYS A 6 13.43 -10.29 5.02
N SER A 7 12.94 -11.36 4.38
CA SER A 7 13.56 -11.93 3.17
C SER A 7 13.64 -10.93 2.01
N LEU A 8 12.65 -10.05 1.86
CA LEU A 8 12.61 -9.06 0.79
C LEU A 8 13.66 -7.95 0.97
N THR A 9 13.96 -7.58 2.24
CA THR A 9 14.74 -6.38 2.57
C THR A 9 16.10 -6.68 3.21
N GLU A 10 16.42 -7.94 3.52
CA GLU A 10 17.68 -8.34 4.14
C GLU A 10 18.90 -7.89 3.33
N ASN A 11 19.85 -7.22 3.96
CA ASN A 11 21.08 -6.68 3.37
C ASN A 11 20.86 -5.70 2.20
N LYS A 12 19.72 -5.00 2.17
CA LYS A 12 19.38 -4.04 1.11
C LYS A 12 19.33 -2.62 1.63
N SER A 13 19.63 -1.68 0.75
CA SER A 13 19.30 -0.28 0.93
C SER A 13 17.82 -0.06 0.59
N VAL A 14 17.03 0.39 1.57
CA VAL A 14 15.57 0.51 1.47
C VAL A 14 15.13 1.94 1.68
N ALA A 15 14.44 2.52 0.70
CA ALA A 15 13.79 3.81 0.88
C ALA A 15 12.32 3.63 1.30
N ILE A 16 11.87 4.43 2.27
CA ILE A 16 10.45 4.67 2.53
C ILE A 16 10.12 6.05 1.99
N LEU A 17 9.47 6.10 0.84
CA LEU A 17 9.17 7.30 0.09
C LEU A 17 7.76 7.81 0.42
N GLY A 18 7.68 8.92 1.16
CA GLY A 18 6.48 9.44 1.81
C GLY A 18 6.29 8.84 3.21
N PHE A 19 6.37 9.70 4.25
CA PHE A 19 6.36 9.26 5.65
C PHE A 19 5.09 9.68 6.41
N GLY A 20 3.95 9.65 5.70
CA GLY A 20 2.61 9.75 6.29
C GLY A 20 2.22 8.47 7.05
N ARG A 21 0.92 8.24 7.24
CA ARG A 21 0.40 7.08 8.00
C ARG A 21 0.94 5.75 7.48
N GLU A 22 0.88 5.52 6.16
CA GLU A 22 1.32 4.26 5.54
C GLU A 22 2.83 4.09 5.60
N GLY A 23 3.60 5.16 5.37
CA GLY A 23 5.07 5.13 5.50
C GLY A 23 5.52 4.81 6.93
N ARG A 24 4.90 5.41 7.94
CA ARG A 24 5.16 5.11 9.36
C ARG A 24 4.79 3.67 9.73
N SER A 25 3.66 3.18 9.24
CA SER A 25 3.23 1.79 9.40
C SER A 25 4.23 0.82 8.76
N THR A 26 4.71 1.15 7.55
CA THR A 26 5.73 0.38 6.84
C THR A 26 7.03 0.33 7.64
N TYR A 27 7.53 1.46 8.10
CA TYR A 27 8.74 1.54 8.93
C TYR A 27 8.64 0.64 10.17
N LYS A 28 7.58 0.82 10.96
CA LYS A 28 7.34 0.02 12.18
C LYS A 28 7.34 -1.49 11.90
N THR A 29 6.76 -1.88 10.76
CA THR A 29 6.66 -3.30 10.39
C THR A 29 7.99 -3.84 9.88
N LEU A 30 8.77 -3.05 9.15
CA LEU A 30 10.14 -3.41 8.74
C LEU A 30 11.04 -3.61 9.96
N VAL A 31 11.01 -2.71 10.93
CA VAL A 31 11.75 -2.87 12.20
C VAL A 31 11.31 -4.16 12.93
N LYS A 32 10.01 -4.41 13.05
CA LYS A 32 9.48 -5.64 13.67
C LYS A 32 9.86 -6.93 12.91
N SER A 33 10.15 -6.85 11.63
CA SER A 33 10.57 -8.01 10.83
C SER A 33 11.96 -8.55 11.24
N GLY A 34 12.75 -7.72 11.93
CA GLY A 34 14.13 -8.05 12.29
C GLY A 34 15.06 -8.13 11.08
N SER A 35 14.74 -7.42 10.00
CA SER A 35 15.64 -7.24 8.85
C SER A 35 16.78 -6.28 9.23
N ASN A 36 17.97 -6.54 8.68
CA ASN A 36 19.12 -5.66 8.77
C ASN A 36 19.20 -4.67 7.59
N ALA A 37 18.08 -4.32 6.99
CA ALA A 37 18.00 -3.35 5.92
C ALA A 37 18.57 -1.98 6.34
N ASP A 38 19.32 -1.34 5.45
CA ASP A 38 19.69 0.07 5.60
C ASP A 38 18.51 0.95 5.15
N ILE A 39 17.71 1.40 6.13
CA ILE A 39 16.48 2.15 5.88
C ILE A 39 16.78 3.64 5.80
N THR A 40 16.30 4.29 4.75
CA THR A 40 16.24 5.75 4.62
C THR A 40 14.81 6.22 4.45
N ILE A 41 14.39 7.18 5.27
CA ILE A 41 13.09 7.85 5.17
C ILE A 41 13.23 9.07 4.25
N LEU A 42 12.34 9.18 3.28
CA LEU A 42 12.31 10.26 2.29
C LEU A 42 10.93 10.93 2.31
N ASP A 43 10.86 12.22 2.61
CA ASP A 43 9.59 12.97 2.57
C ASP A 43 9.79 14.40 2.07
N LYS A 44 8.80 14.92 1.35
CA LYS A 44 8.80 16.32 0.93
C LYS A 44 8.72 17.28 2.11
N PHE A 45 7.97 16.90 3.13
CA PHE A 45 7.71 17.72 4.31
C PHE A 45 8.55 17.28 5.50
N ASP A 46 8.97 18.26 6.27
CA ASP A 46 9.64 18.00 7.54
C ASP A 46 8.63 17.54 8.61
N PHE A 47 9.10 16.81 9.62
CA PHE A 47 8.28 16.33 10.74
C PHE A 47 9.06 16.38 12.07
N GLU A 48 8.35 16.66 13.16
CA GLU A 48 8.95 17.00 14.46
C GLU A 48 9.58 15.80 15.17
N ASP A 49 9.03 14.59 14.97
CA ASP A 49 9.43 13.38 15.69
C ASP A 49 10.58 12.60 15.02
N LYS A 50 11.43 13.28 14.23
CA LYS A 50 12.60 12.66 13.56
C LYS A 50 13.51 11.87 14.51
N LYS A 51 13.69 12.38 15.73
CA LYS A 51 14.53 11.74 16.75
C LYS A 51 14.07 10.35 17.19
N ASP A 52 12.80 10.02 16.92
CA ASP A 52 12.23 8.73 17.27
C ASP A 52 12.56 7.64 16.22
N PHE A 53 13.22 8.03 15.12
CA PHE A 53 13.60 7.14 14.03
C PHE A 53 15.11 7.12 13.86
N PRO A 54 15.82 6.11 14.40
CA PRO A 54 17.29 6.02 14.35
C PRO A 54 17.77 5.52 12.96
N VAL A 55 17.38 6.21 11.91
CA VAL A 55 17.70 5.91 10.49
C VAL A 55 17.99 7.22 9.75
N SER A 56 18.56 7.12 8.55
CA SER A 56 18.75 8.28 7.68
C SER A 56 17.41 8.90 7.28
N ILE A 57 17.31 10.23 7.38
CA ILE A 57 16.10 10.97 7.01
C ILE A 57 16.49 12.11 6.08
N ILE A 58 15.85 12.18 4.92
CA ILE A 58 16.04 13.24 3.94
C ILE A 58 14.67 13.89 3.70
N THR A 59 14.56 15.18 3.96
CA THR A 59 13.33 15.97 3.78
C THR A 59 13.59 17.21 2.92
N GLY A 60 12.52 17.82 2.40
CA GLY A 60 12.58 19.03 1.58
C GLY A 60 12.54 18.74 0.09
N GLU A 61 12.85 19.75 -0.75
CA GLU A 61 12.63 19.67 -2.19
C GLU A 61 13.42 18.55 -2.88
N ASN A 62 14.61 18.24 -2.40
CA ASN A 62 15.53 17.26 -3.00
C ASN A 62 15.38 15.84 -2.41
N TYR A 63 14.27 15.55 -1.72
CA TYR A 63 14.07 14.26 -1.02
C TYR A 63 14.04 13.05 -1.97
N MET A 64 13.78 13.27 -3.26
CA MET A 64 13.77 12.21 -4.30
C MET A 64 15.05 12.13 -5.12
N ASP A 65 16.05 12.95 -4.81
CA ASP A 65 17.31 12.88 -5.56
C ASP A 65 17.97 11.51 -5.39
N ASN A 66 18.48 10.99 -6.52
CA ASN A 66 19.19 9.70 -6.56
C ASN A 66 18.40 8.49 -6.02
N LEU A 67 17.09 8.39 -6.29
CA LEU A 67 16.29 7.21 -5.94
C LEU A 67 16.87 5.90 -6.48
N SER A 68 17.60 5.95 -7.59
CA SER A 68 18.23 4.79 -8.21
C SER A 68 19.29 4.10 -7.33
N ARG A 69 19.81 4.77 -6.31
CA ARG A 69 20.78 4.19 -5.35
C ARG A 69 20.16 3.11 -4.44
N PHE A 70 18.85 3.15 -4.24
CA PHE A 70 18.17 2.17 -3.38
C PHE A 70 17.91 0.87 -4.14
N ASP A 71 18.00 -0.25 -3.42
CA ASP A 71 17.65 -1.56 -3.94
C ASP A 71 16.15 -1.77 -3.96
N LEU A 72 15.43 -1.15 -3.01
CA LEU A 72 13.98 -1.25 -2.87
C LEU A 72 13.38 0.06 -2.35
N ILE A 73 12.27 0.47 -2.95
CA ILE A 73 11.55 1.70 -2.60
C ILE A 73 10.12 1.35 -2.22
N PHE A 74 9.78 1.52 -0.94
CA PHE A 74 8.38 1.49 -0.50
C PHE A 74 7.73 2.84 -0.76
N LYS A 75 6.97 2.93 -1.85
CA LYS A 75 6.26 4.15 -2.24
C LYS A 75 4.94 4.26 -1.48
N SER A 76 4.76 5.35 -0.74
CA SER A 76 3.47 5.70 -0.14
C SER A 76 2.47 6.19 -1.19
N PRO A 77 1.15 5.98 -0.99
CA PRO A 77 0.11 6.52 -1.87
C PRO A 77 0.23 8.05 -2.04
N GLY A 78 -0.07 8.54 -3.24
CA GLY A 78 -0.06 9.97 -3.53
C GLY A 78 1.32 10.57 -3.86
N VAL A 79 2.43 9.89 -3.61
CA VAL A 79 3.74 10.34 -4.07
C VAL A 79 3.87 10.07 -5.56
N VAL A 80 4.17 11.09 -6.34
CA VAL A 80 4.50 10.96 -7.77
C VAL A 80 5.98 10.62 -7.89
N ILE A 81 6.30 9.51 -8.53
CA ILE A 81 7.69 9.07 -8.76
C ILE A 81 8.07 9.23 -10.23
N SER A 82 9.31 9.64 -10.49
CA SER A 82 9.80 9.76 -11.87
C SER A 82 9.75 8.42 -12.61
N PRO A 83 9.37 8.40 -13.89
CA PRO A 83 9.41 7.18 -14.72
C PRO A 83 10.82 6.63 -14.94
N ASP A 84 11.85 7.42 -14.66
CA ASP A 84 13.27 6.98 -14.76
C ASP A 84 13.67 5.99 -13.66
N VAL A 85 12.88 5.88 -12.57
CA VAL A 85 13.12 4.89 -11.52
C VAL A 85 12.65 3.52 -12.00
N PRO A 86 13.53 2.50 -12.03
CA PRO A 86 13.18 1.16 -12.48
C PRO A 86 12.00 0.59 -11.71
N ARG A 87 10.99 0.08 -12.44
CA ARG A 87 9.73 -0.41 -11.84
C ARG A 87 9.95 -1.55 -10.84
N GLU A 88 10.92 -2.39 -11.09
CA GLU A 88 11.29 -3.53 -10.22
C GLU A 88 11.81 -3.12 -8.84
N LYS A 89 12.29 -1.88 -8.71
CA LYS A 89 12.72 -1.32 -7.42
C LYS A 89 11.56 -0.75 -6.60
N ILE A 90 10.40 -0.54 -7.22
CA ILE A 90 9.25 0.11 -6.58
C ILE A 90 8.30 -0.95 -6.04
N THR A 91 7.96 -0.83 -4.77
CA THR A 91 6.89 -1.59 -4.12
C THR A 91 6.03 -0.67 -3.26
N SER A 92 4.98 -1.22 -2.66
CA SER A 92 4.14 -0.52 -1.71
C SER A 92 3.64 -1.45 -0.62
N GLN A 93 3.13 -0.88 0.46
CA GLN A 93 2.47 -1.68 1.50
C GLN A 93 1.33 -2.51 0.92
N THR A 94 0.51 -1.92 0.05
CA THR A 94 -0.59 -2.59 -0.65
C THR A 94 -0.11 -3.77 -1.48
N GLU A 95 0.93 -3.58 -2.28
CA GLU A 95 1.52 -4.63 -3.13
C GLU A 95 1.98 -5.85 -2.31
N ILE A 96 2.77 -5.60 -1.25
CA ILE A 96 3.29 -6.67 -0.38
C ILE A 96 2.16 -7.36 0.39
N PHE A 97 1.17 -6.59 0.84
CA PHE A 97 0.01 -7.13 1.55
C PHE A 97 -0.82 -8.04 0.66
N LEU A 98 -1.13 -7.61 -0.56
CA LEU A 98 -1.87 -8.42 -1.53
C LEU A 98 -1.07 -9.67 -1.95
N LYS A 99 0.24 -9.59 -2.16
CA LYS A 99 1.07 -10.77 -2.43
C LYS A 99 0.93 -11.86 -1.37
N LYS A 100 0.73 -11.48 -0.11
CA LYS A 100 0.60 -12.43 1.00
C LYS A 100 -0.83 -12.90 1.25
N TYR A 101 -1.80 -11.99 1.16
CA TYR A 101 -3.17 -12.22 1.68
C TYR A 101 -4.26 -12.12 0.61
N LYS A 102 -3.94 -12.06 -0.69
CA LYS A 102 -4.94 -11.85 -1.74
C LYS A 102 -6.17 -12.75 -1.63
N ASN A 103 -5.98 -14.02 -1.24
CA ASN A 103 -7.05 -15.02 -1.15
C ASN A 103 -8.07 -14.74 -0.01
N GLN A 104 -7.70 -13.88 0.93
CA GLN A 104 -8.55 -13.47 2.05
C GLN A 104 -9.13 -12.07 1.84
N VAL A 105 -8.76 -11.38 0.74
CA VAL A 105 -9.10 -9.96 0.53
C VAL A 105 -10.34 -9.80 -0.34
N VAL A 106 -11.29 -9.04 0.19
CA VAL A 106 -12.36 -8.35 -0.54
C VAL A 106 -11.88 -6.92 -0.74
N GLY A 107 -11.46 -6.59 -1.95
CA GLY A 107 -10.94 -5.27 -2.31
C GLY A 107 -12.03 -4.39 -2.92
N ILE A 108 -12.16 -3.16 -2.44
CA ILE A 108 -13.17 -2.21 -2.90
C ILE A 108 -12.50 -0.93 -3.41
N THR A 109 -12.78 -0.56 -4.66
CA THR A 109 -12.38 0.73 -5.23
C THR A 109 -13.52 1.41 -5.95
N GLY A 110 -13.29 2.61 -6.39
CA GLY A 110 -14.24 3.46 -7.13
C GLY A 110 -13.86 4.92 -6.96
N THR A 111 -14.51 5.80 -7.68
CA THR A 111 -14.35 7.24 -7.46
C THR A 111 -15.11 7.66 -6.21
N LYS A 112 -16.36 7.27 -6.08
CA LYS A 112 -17.25 7.59 -4.94
C LYS A 112 -17.80 6.33 -4.29
N GLY A 113 -18.19 6.42 -3.02
CA GLY A 113 -18.87 5.35 -2.29
C GLY A 113 -17.96 4.28 -1.68
N LYS A 114 -16.64 4.36 -1.87
CA LYS A 114 -15.69 3.37 -1.34
C LYS A 114 -15.87 3.12 0.16
N SER A 115 -15.74 4.16 0.98
CA SER A 115 -15.76 4.02 2.46
C SER A 115 -17.11 3.50 2.96
N THR A 116 -18.22 3.99 2.39
CA THR A 116 -19.56 3.51 2.74
C THR A 116 -19.71 2.02 2.44
N THR A 117 -19.36 1.60 1.23
CA THR A 117 -19.48 0.19 0.80
C THR A 117 -18.53 -0.70 1.60
N THR A 118 -17.30 -0.27 1.81
CA THR A 118 -16.30 -1.03 2.58
C THR A 118 -16.76 -1.22 4.03
N THR A 119 -17.24 -0.16 4.67
CA THR A 119 -17.75 -0.23 6.05
C THR A 119 -18.98 -1.13 6.16
N LEU A 120 -19.91 -1.04 5.20
CA LEU A 120 -21.11 -1.87 5.17
C LEU A 120 -20.75 -3.36 5.00
N ILE A 121 -19.89 -3.69 4.04
CA ILE A 121 -19.44 -5.08 3.81
C ILE A 121 -18.73 -5.60 5.06
N HIS A 122 -17.82 -4.80 5.65
CA HIS A 122 -17.13 -5.18 6.87
C HIS A 122 -18.12 -5.45 8.01
N HIS A 123 -19.10 -4.56 8.23
CA HIS A 123 -20.10 -4.73 9.28
C HIS A 123 -20.90 -6.03 9.10
N ILE A 124 -21.41 -6.29 7.89
CA ILE A 124 -22.17 -7.51 7.58
C ILE A 124 -21.33 -8.77 7.84
N LEU A 125 -20.09 -8.77 7.35
CA LEU A 125 -19.19 -9.91 7.50
C LEU A 125 -18.78 -10.10 8.98
N LYS A 126 -18.54 -9.02 9.70
CA LYS A 126 -18.21 -9.07 11.13
C LYS A 126 -19.33 -9.68 11.95
N GLU A 127 -20.58 -9.27 11.71
CA GLU A 127 -21.77 -9.82 12.38
C GLU A 127 -22.01 -11.30 12.03
N LYS A 128 -21.78 -11.69 10.78
CA LYS A 128 -22.06 -13.06 10.30
C LYS A 128 -20.94 -14.06 10.55
N ARG A 129 -19.69 -13.62 10.55
CA ARG A 129 -18.49 -14.49 10.58
C ARG A 129 -17.60 -14.23 11.80
N GLY A 130 -17.67 -13.06 12.42
CA GLY A 130 -16.88 -12.65 13.58
C GLY A 130 -15.43 -12.27 13.29
N ASN A 131 -14.85 -12.69 12.17
CA ASN A 131 -13.42 -12.57 11.84
C ASN A 131 -13.12 -11.62 10.67
N ALA A 132 -13.99 -10.65 10.40
CA ALA A 132 -13.75 -9.63 9.38
C ALA A 132 -12.83 -8.51 9.92
N ILE A 133 -11.87 -8.09 9.11
CA ILE A 133 -10.87 -7.06 9.42
C ILE A 133 -10.97 -5.94 8.38
N LEU A 134 -11.03 -4.69 8.83
CA LEU A 134 -11.11 -3.51 7.99
C LEU A 134 -9.75 -2.83 7.89
N VAL A 135 -9.29 -2.56 6.65
CA VAL A 135 -8.01 -1.90 6.38
C VAL A 135 -8.07 -0.99 5.15
N GLY A 136 -7.06 -0.17 5.00
CA GLY A 136 -6.78 0.60 3.79
C GLY A 136 -7.02 2.08 3.88
N ASN A 137 -7.43 2.68 2.77
CA ASN A 137 -7.62 4.13 2.62
C ASN A 137 -8.62 4.75 3.61
N ILE A 138 -9.41 3.94 4.28
CA ILE A 138 -10.31 4.34 5.37
C ILE A 138 -9.56 4.81 6.65
N GLY A 139 -8.24 4.88 6.59
CA GLY A 139 -7.39 5.43 7.65
C GLY A 139 -6.68 4.40 8.52
N ILE A 140 -6.81 3.11 8.22
CA ILE A 140 -6.13 2.02 8.92
C ILE A 140 -5.16 1.35 7.95
N PRO A 141 -3.84 1.64 8.03
CA PRO A 141 -2.84 0.98 7.20
C PRO A 141 -2.91 -0.54 7.35
N ALA A 142 -2.76 -1.27 6.24
CA ALA A 142 -2.92 -2.72 6.25
C ALA A 142 -1.90 -3.43 7.17
N PHE A 143 -0.68 -2.90 7.27
CA PHE A 143 0.34 -3.48 8.15
C PHE A 143 0.06 -3.28 9.64
N ASP A 144 -0.74 -2.29 10.03
CA ASP A 144 -1.11 -2.09 11.44
C ASP A 144 -2.05 -3.19 11.97
N LYS A 145 -2.67 -3.95 11.04
CA LYS A 145 -3.61 -5.03 11.36
C LYS A 145 -3.03 -6.44 11.24
N LEU A 146 -1.73 -6.58 11.01
CA LEU A 146 -1.10 -7.89 10.82
C LEU A 146 -1.25 -8.84 12.00
N ALA A 147 -1.32 -8.33 13.23
CA ALA A 147 -1.51 -9.14 14.43
C ALA A 147 -2.94 -9.71 14.57
N ASP A 148 -3.90 -9.09 13.89
CA ASP A 148 -5.31 -9.48 13.95
C ASP A 148 -5.66 -10.52 12.86
N ILE A 149 -4.73 -10.80 11.92
CA ILE A 149 -4.97 -11.68 10.76
C ILE A 149 -4.56 -13.11 11.08
N ASP A 150 -5.51 -14.02 10.94
CA ASP A 150 -5.30 -15.46 10.94
C ASP A 150 -5.70 -16.11 9.59
N GLU A 151 -5.66 -17.44 9.51
CA GLU A 151 -5.99 -18.19 8.29
C GLU A 151 -7.46 -18.10 7.87
N ASN A 152 -8.36 -17.80 8.81
CA ASN A 152 -9.80 -17.70 8.60
C ASN A 152 -10.30 -16.26 8.45
N SER A 153 -9.41 -15.29 8.56
CA SER A 153 -9.78 -13.87 8.49
C SER A 153 -10.26 -13.47 7.10
N ILE A 154 -11.31 -12.65 7.05
CA ILE A 154 -11.77 -11.99 5.84
C ILE A 154 -11.34 -10.52 5.92
N ILE A 155 -10.54 -10.08 4.97
CA ILE A 155 -9.96 -8.73 4.97
C ILE A 155 -10.74 -7.86 3.99
N VAL A 156 -11.46 -6.86 4.52
CA VAL A 156 -12.18 -5.88 3.72
C VAL A 156 -11.27 -4.67 3.52
N TYR A 157 -10.80 -4.49 2.29
CA TYR A 157 -9.74 -3.54 1.96
C TYR A 157 -10.26 -2.40 1.08
N GLU A 158 -10.34 -1.18 1.62
CA GLU A 158 -10.58 0.01 0.82
C GLU A 158 -9.32 0.40 0.06
N LEU A 159 -9.36 0.34 -1.26
CA LEU A 159 -8.23 0.60 -2.14
C LEU A 159 -8.44 1.89 -2.95
N SER A 160 -7.57 2.88 -2.74
CA SER A 160 -7.53 4.09 -3.57
C SER A 160 -6.82 3.81 -4.91
N CYS A 161 -6.99 4.73 -5.89
CA CYS A 161 -6.22 4.68 -7.14
C CYS A 161 -4.71 4.74 -6.89
N HIS A 162 -4.26 5.58 -5.95
CA HIS A 162 -2.85 5.71 -5.61
C HIS A 162 -2.24 4.44 -4.99
N GLN A 163 -3.03 3.66 -4.23
CA GLN A 163 -2.62 2.36 -3.70
C GLN A 163 -2.58 1.29 -4.79
N LEU A 164 -3.47 1.37 -5.78
CA LEU A 164 -3.54 0.42 -6.88
C LEU A 164 -2.57 0.73 -8.03
N GLU A 165 -2.01 1.95 -8.09
CA GLU A 165 -1.21 2.46 -9.22
C GLU A 165 -0.11 1.49 -9.66
N PHE A 166 0.59 0.90 -8.71
CA PHE A 166 1.69 -0.04 -8.95
C PHE A 166 1.36 -1.49 -8.54
N ALA A 167 0.10 -1.79 -8.24
CA ALA A 167 -0.27 -3.15 -7.84
C ALA A 167 -0.15 -4.13 -9.02
N SER A 168 0.60 -5.20 -8.81
CA SER A 168 0.76 -6.33 -9.74
C SER A 168 -0.02 -7.58 -9.29
N VAL A 169 -0.79 -7.45 -8.22
CA VAL A 169 -1.63 -8.50 -7.65
C VAL A 169 -2.99 -7.91 -7.34
N SER A 170 -4.04 -8.59 -7.79
CA SER A 170 -5.43 -8.25 -7.48
C SER A 170 -5.95 -9.06 -6.29
N PRO A 171 -6.89 -8.54 -5.48
CA PRO A 171 -7.58 -9.31 -4.46
C PRO A 171 -8.41 -10.45 -5.05
N HIS A 172 -8.72 -11.44 -4.21
CA HIS A 172 -9.59 -12.57 -4.61
C HIS A 172 -11.00 -12.08 -5.01
N ILE A 173 -11.59 -11.18 -4.25
CA ILE A 173 -12.84 -10.52 -4.61
C ILE A 173 -12.55 -9.05 -4.88
N ALA A 174 -12.88 -8.59 -6.10
CA ALA A 174 -12.66 -7.22 -6.53
C ALA A 174 -13.99 -6.51 -6.82
N ILE A 175 -14.22 -5.38 -6.14
CA ILE A 175 -15.41 -4.56 -6.32
C ILE A 175 -15.01 -3.20 -6.87
N LEU A 176 -15.39 -2.92 -8.12
CA LEU A 176 -15.25 -1.62 -8.76
C LEU A 176 -16.62 -0.95 -8.83
N LEU A 177 -16.84 0.08 -8.00
CA LEU A 177 -18.15 0.72 -7.84
C LEU A 177 -18.53 1.61 -9.03
N ASN A 178 -17.65 2.56 -9.32
CA ASN A 178 -17.88 3.56 -10.36
C ASN A 178 -16.58 4.25 -10.77
N LEU A 179 -16.57 4.87 -11.94
CA LEU A 179 -15.44 5.61 -12.49
C LEU A 179 -15.93 6.97 -13.01
N PHE A 180 -15.45 8.04 -12.38
CA PHE A 180 -15.62 9.43 -12.82
C PHE A 180 -14.26 10.11 -12.85
N PRO A 181 -14.04 11.14 -13.69
CA PRO A 181 -12.78 11.87 -13.72
C PRO A 181 -12.44 12.47 -12.36
N GLU A 182 -11.27 12.14 -11.83
CA GLU A 182 -10.75 12.66 -10.54
C GLU A 182 -9.21 12.52 -10.53
N HIS A 183 -8.50 13.27 -9.70
CA HIS A 183 -7.03 13.22 -9.53
C HIS A 183 -6.22 13.42 -10.82
N LEU A 184 -6.69 14.30 -11.73
CA LEU A 184 -6.00 14.55 -13.00
C LEU A 184 -4.68 15.31 -12.81
N ASP A 185 -4.52 16.02 -11.71
CA ASP A 185 -3.28 16.65 -11.25
C ASP A 185 -2.16 15.60 -11.00
N HIS A 186 -2.53 14.41 -10.53
CA HIS A 186 -1.60 13.30 -10.30
C HIS A 186 -1.39 12.44 -11.57
N TYR A 187 -2.47 12.07 -12.25
CA TYR A 187 -2.43 11.10 -13.35
C TYR A 187 -2.22 11.73 -14.73
N GLY A 188 -2.38 13.04 -14.87
CA GLY A 188 -2.31 13.78 -16.13
C GLY A 188 -3.48 13.49 -17.08
N THR A 189 -3.94 12.24 -17.19
CA THR A 189 -5.06 11.82 -18.05
C THR A 189 -6.09 10.97 -17.32
N ILE A 190 -7.34 11.02 -17.79
CA ILE A 190 -8.41 10.11 -17.31
C ILE A 190 -8.02 8.64 -17.50
N GLN A 191 -7.36 8.32 -18.62
CA GLN A 191 -6.98 6.94 -18.93
C GLN A 191 -5.97 6.40 -17.92
N ASN A 192 -4.98 7.18 -17.51
CA ASN A 192 -4.01 6.78 -16.48
C ASN A 192 -4.70 6.53 -15.13
N TYR A 193 -5.62 7.41 -14.74
CA TYR A 193 -6.43 7.23 -13.54
C TYR A 193 -7.27 5.94 -13.58
N TYR A 194 -7.92 5.64 -14.73
CA TYR A 194 -8.67 4.40 -14.90
C TYR A 194 -7.77 3.17 -14.91
N ASN A 195 -6.62 3.26 -15.55
CA ASN A 195 -5.64 2.18 -15.57
C ASN A 195 -5.15 1.84 -14.15
N ALA A 196 -4.88 2.84 -13.30
CA ALA A 196 -4.54 2.60 -11.91
C ALA A 196 -5.64 1.81 -11.17
N LYS A 197 -6.92 2.19 -11.33
CA LYS A 197 -8.02 1.48 -10.68
C LYS A 197 -8.27 0.07 -11.24
N ARG A 198 -8.00 -0.16 -12.53
CA ARG A 198 -8.16 -1.48 -13.17
C ARG A 198 -7.28 -2.55 -12.53
N ASN A 199 -6.17 -2.17 -11.89
CA ASN A 199 -5.31 -3.11 -11.19
C ASN A 199 -6.03 -3.84 -10.05
N ILE A 200 -7.21 -3.40 -9.63
CA ILE A 200 -8.01 -4.14 -8.66
C ILE A 200 -8.47 -5.51 -9.19
N TYR A 201 -8.66 -5.66 -10.51
CA TYR A 201 -9.10 -6.91 -11.13
C TYR A 201 -8.18 -7.44 -12.24
N LEU A 202 -7.26 -6.61 -12.74
CA LEU A 202 -6.46 -6.92 -13.93
C LEU A 202 -5.58 -8.17 -13.75
N HIS A 203 -5.19 -8.47 -12.53
CA HIS A 203 -4.31 -9.58 -12.17
C HIS A 203 -5.06 -10.74 -11.49
N GLN A 204 -6.38 -10.79 -11.63
CA GLN A 204 -7.20 -11.92 -11.14
C GLN A 204 -7.01 -13.16 -12.00
N GLY A 205 -7.01 -14.32 -11.36
CA GLY A 205 -7.01 -15.63 -12.00
C GLY A 205 -8.43 -16.21 -12.13
N LYS A 206 -8.54 -17.44 -12.66
CA LYS A 206 -9.83 -18.10 -12.95
C LYS A 206 -10.74 -18.31 -11.74
N ASN A 207 -10.18 -18.38 -10.54
CA ASN A 207 -10.92 -18.63 -9.30
C ASN A 207 -11.20 -17.34 -8.51
N ASP A 208 -10.75 -16.20 -9.00
CA ASP A 208 -11.01 -14.89 -8.40
C ASP A 208 -12.33 -14.30 -8.94
N MET A 209 -12.94 -13.36 -8.23
CA MET A 209 -14.25 -12.77 -8.54
C MET A 209 -14.19 -11.24 -8.59
#